data_e911297c0f98e0dc64b99f9c54804745
#
_entry.id   e911297c0f98e0dc64b99f9c54804745
#
_cell.length_a   1.000
_cell.length_b   1.000
_cell.length_c   1.000
_cell.angle_alpha   90.00
_cell.angle_beta   90.00
_cell.angle_gamma   90.00
#
_symmetry.space_group_name_H-M   'P 1'
#
loop_
_entity.id
_entity.type
_entity.pdbx_description
1 polymer ?
#
loop_
_entity_poly.entity_id
_entity_poly.type
_entity_poly.pdbx_seq_one_letter_code
_entity_poly.pdbx_strand_id
1 'polypeptide(L)'
;MEFPGFLGNAQVKEALSRAGQAGRFPHALLLCGEPGCGKRTFARLLAQALVCRDKGHAPCGACPSCVRAKAGSHPDIRVVEGSGVTRSLSVEAVKEVTADAYRAPEEAEVSVYILLMGTRTLEPAQNKLLKLIEEPPPHGVFILVCASAEQLLPTIRSRVQAFVLEPPSQEEAAAYIAARRDIPLERARQLAALCGGNIGRMEEELSGGEEARAFSIASAMAQGLLEPGEHSLLLAAAPLQKDRDLFREVLVRLGAVFRDGVVLRAGGTAVLGGSPELADKLGGLPMKCLARLAPLPEEFRQKLE
;
A
#
# COMPACT_ATOMS: atom_id res chain seq x y z
N MET A 1 3.82 -23.31 3.72
CA MET A 1 3.13 -22.15 4.33
C MET A 1 1.91 -21.81 3.52
N GLU A 2 0.83 -21.43 4.18
CA GLU A 2 -0.40 -20.97 3.56
C GLU A 2 -0.60 -19.47 3.89
N PHE A 3 -1.34 -18.76 3.03
CA PHE A 3 -1.61 -17.33 3.24
C PHE A 3 -3.11 -17.07 3.14
N PRO A 4 -3.90 -17.56 4.12
CA PRO A 4 -5.35 -17.50 4.07
C PRO A 4 -5.84 -16.05 4.02
N GLY A 5 -6.75 -15.78 3.09
CA GLY A 5 -7.37 -14.44 2.94
C GLY A 5 -6.49 -13.36 2.33
N PHE A 6 -5.24 -13.66 1.95
CA PHE A 6 -4.43 -12.73 1.18
C PHE A 6 -4.59 -13.01 -0.32
N LEU A 7 -5.08 -12.05 -1.07
CA LEU A 7 -5.37 -12.19 -2.49
C LEU A 7 -4.14 -11.94 -3.37
N GLY A 8 -4.16 -12.50 -4.58
CA GLY A 8 -3.07 -12.31 -5.55
C GLY A 8 -1.71 -12.85 -5.11
N ASN A 9 -0.64 -12.38 -5.73
CA ASN A 9 0.77 -12.64 -5.39
C ASN A 9 1.15 -14.13 -5.31
N ALA A 10 0.63 -14.96 -6.22
CA ALA A 10 0.82 -16.41 -6.21
C ALA A 10 2.30 -16.82 -6.23
N GLN A 11 3.12 -16.16 -7.05
CA GLN A 11 4.56 -16.44 -7.17
C GLN A 11 5.31 -16.17 -5.86
N VAL A 12 4.99 -15.06 -5.17
CA VAL A 12 5.61 -14.71 -3.89
C VAL A 12 5.23 -15.74 -2.82
N LYS A 13 3.95 -16.09 -2.73
CA LYS A 13 3.44 -17.11 -1.80
C LYS A 13 4.11 -18.46 -2.02
N GLU A 14 4.22 -18.90 -3.27
CA GLU A 14 4.84 -20.16 -3.63
C GLU A 14 6.34 -20.17 -3.31
N ALA A 15 7.06 -19.09 -3.63
CA ALA A 15 8.49 -18.96 -3.33
C ALA A 15 8.76 -19.07 -1.83
N LEU A 16 7.99 -18.35 -1.00
CA LEU A 16 8.12 -18.39 0.45
C LEU A 16 7.67 -19.72 1.05
N SER A 17 6.63 -20.35 0.49
CA SER A 17 6.19 -21.69 0.91
C SER A 17 7.24 -22.74 0.63
N ARG A 18 7.86 -22.72 -0.54
CA ARG A 18 8.97 -23.62 -0.92
C ARG A 18 10.19 -23.42 -0.01
N ALA A 19 10.56 -22.16 0.26
CA ALA A 19 11.68 -21.85 1.14
C ALA A 19 11.44 -22.37 2.57
N GLY A 20 10.22 -22.20 3.09
CA GLY A 20 9.83 -22.73 4.40
C GLY A 20 9.85 -24.26 4.47
N GLN A 21 9.34 -24.96 3.45
CA GLN A 21 9.35 -26.43 3.38
C GLN A 21 10.78 -27.00 3.25
N ALA A 22 11.65 -26.28 2.56
CA ALA A 22 13.04 -26.69 2.38
C ALA A 22 13.94 -26.40 3.61
N GLY A 23 13.40 -25.78 4.68
CA GLY A 23 14.20 -25.34 5.84
C GLY A 23 15.23 -24.26 5.51
N ARG A 24 15.07 -23.55 4.39
CA ARG A 24 15.97 -22.51 3.89
C ARG A 24 15.28 -21.14 3.82
N PHE A 25 14.53 -20.84 4.88
CA PHE A 25 13.85 -19.54 4.93
C PHE A 25 14.88 -18.41 5.09
N PRO A 26 14.80 -17.32 4.29
CA PRO A 26 15.76 -16.24 4.38
C PRO A 26 15.65 -15.52 5.73
N HIS A 27 16.78 -15.25 6.37
CA HIS A 27 16.82 -14.50 7.62
C HIS A 27 16.45 -13.02 7.44
N ALA A 28 16.61 -12.46 6.23
CA ALA A 28 16.23 -11.10 5.91
C ALA A 28 15.51 -11.05 4.57
N LEU A 29 14.30 -10.48 4.57
CA LEU A 29 13.50 -10.30 3.36
C LEU A 29 12.93 -8.89 3.30
N LEU A 30 12.70 -8.42 2.09
CA LEU A 30 12.16 -7.10 1.78
C LEU A 30 10.83 -7.26 1.06
N LEU A 31 9.77 -6.69 1.62
CA LEU A 31 8.46 -6.59 0.99
C LEU A 31 8.26 -5.17 0.46
N CYS A 32 8.23 -5.03 -0.86
CA CYS A 32 7.99 -3.76 -1.55
C CYS A 32 6.62 -3.75 -2.22
N GLY A 33 6.15 -2.58 -2.62
CA GLY A 33 4.93 -2.40 -3.41
C GLY A 33 4.22 -1.10 -3.07
N GLU A 34 3.22 -0.74 -3.82
CA GLU A 34 2.45 0.49 -3.62
C GLU A 34 1.81 0.56 -2.22
N PRO A 35 1.57 1.78 -1.69
CA PRO A 35 0.71 1.97 -0.52
C PRO A 35 -0.65 1.29 -0.75
N GLY A 36 -1.21 0.65 0.27
CA GLY A 36 -2.51 -0.03 0.15
C GLY A 36 -2.49 -1.46 -0.40
N CYS A 37 -1.40 -1.95 -1.04
CA CYS A 37 -1.33 -3.32 -1.61
C CYS A 37 -1.22 -4.46 -0.57
N GLY A 38 -1.32 -4.17 0.74
CA GLY A 38 -1.38 -5.19 1.79
C GLY A 38 -0.04 -5.66 2.34
N LYS A 39 1.09 -4.97 2.12
CA LYS A 39 2.44 -5.35 2.62
C LYS A 39 2.48 -5.65 4.12
N ARG A 40 1.87 -4.80 4.94
CA ARG A 40 1.82 -4.99 6.41
C ARG A 40 1.01 -6.23 6.78
N THR A 41 -0.10 -6.46 6.09
CA THR A 41 -0.95 -7.64 6.27
C THR A 41 -0.18 -8.90 5.92
N PHE A 42 0.52 -8.89 4.78
CA PHE A 42 1.33 -10.02 4.34
C PHE A 42 2.49 -10.30 5.30
N ALA A 43 3.21 -9.26 5.76
CA ALA A 43 4.27 -9.40 6.75
C ALA A 43 3.78 -10.04 8.06
N ARG A 44 2.59 -9.65 8.54
CA ARG A 44 1.97 -10.24 9.74
C ARG A 44 1.56 -11.70 9.52
N LEU A 45 0.97 -12.03 8.37
CA LEU A 45 0.63 -13.42 8.02
C LEU A 45 1.89 -14.30 7.93
N LEU A 46 2.95 -13.76 7.35
CA LEU A 46 4.23 -14.45 7.26
C LEU A 46 4.85 -14.67 8.64
N ALA A 47 4.83 -13.65 9.51
CA ALA A 47 5.28 -13.78 10.89
C ALA A 47 4.45 -14.81 11.66
N GLN A 48 3.12 -14.80 11.48
CA GLN A 48 2.22 -15.80 12.08
C GLN A 48 2.57 -17.22 11.61
N ALA A 49 2.89 -17.40 10.34
CA ALA A 49 3.31 -18.70 9.79
C ALA A 49 4.65 -19.19 10.39
N LEU A 50 5.60 -18.27 10.57
CA LEU A 50 6.92 -18.58 11.12
C LEU A 50 6.85 -19.04 12.58
N VAL A 51 6.00 -18.43 13.41
CA VAL A 51 5.83 -18.79 14.82
C VAL A 51 4.79 -19.91 15.04
N CYS A 52 4.14 -20.37 13.97
CA CYS A 52 3.12 -21.42 14.06
C CYS A 52 3.73 -22.75 14.55
N ARG A 53 3.04 -23.39 15.51
CA ARG A 53 3.45 -24.71 16.04
C ARG A 53 3.17 -25.86 15.06
N ASP A 54 2.17 -25.72 14.22
CA ASP A 54 1.86 -26.68 13.14
C ASP A 54 2.60 -26.27 11.87
N LYS A 55 3.75 -26.86 11.64
CA LYS A 55 4.59 -26.58 10.47
C LYS A 55 3.99 -27.12 9.15
N GLY A 56 3.09 -28.10 9.24
CA GLY A 56 2.41 -28.67 8.06
C GLY A 56 1.41 -27.70 7.44
N HIS A 57 0.67 -26.96 8.28
CA HIS A 57 -0.41 -26.05 7.86
C HIS A 57 -0.17 -24.62 8.39
N ALA A 58 1.05 -24.14 8.33
CA ALA A 58 1.40 -22.81 8.86
C ALA A 58 1.00 -21.67 7.90
N PRO A 59 0.26 -20.65 8.42
CA PRO A 59 -0.31 -20.54 9.76
C PRO A 59 -1.61 -21.35 9.92
N CYS A 60 -1.72 -22.20 10.91
CA CYS A 60 -2.92 -23.02 11.16
C CYS A 60 -4.12 -22.19 11.67
N GLY A 61 -3.89 -20.96 12.14
CA GLY A 61 -4.92 -20.06 12.66
C GLY A 61 -5.50 -20.40 14.04
N ALA A 62 -5.31 -21.65 14.52
CA ALA A 62 -5.97 -22.19 15.72
C ALA A 62 -5.02 -22.38 16.91
N CYS A 63 -3.73 -22.62 16.71
CA CYS A 63 -2.80 -22.81 17.81
C CYS A 63 -2.60 -21.52 18.63
N PRO A 64 -2.17 -21.61 19.91
CA PRO A 64 -1.99 -20.44 20.77
C PRO A 64 -1.06 -19.37 20.17
N SER A 65 0.02 -19.77 19.49
CA SER A 65 0.93 -18.86 18.80
C SER A 65 0.21 -18.11 17.67
N CYS A 66 -0.56 -18.80 16.82
CA CYS A 66 -1.34 -18.17 15.75
C CYS A 66 -2.39 -17.19 16.28
N VAL A 67 -3.08 -17.53 17.37
CA VAL A 67 -4.08 -16.68 18.00
C VAL A 67 -3.44 -15.40 18.53
N ARG A 68 -2.32 -15.50 19.27
CA ARG A 68 -1.58 -14.32 19.77
C ARG A 68 -0.96 -13.50 18.63
N ALA A 69 -0.39 -14.15 17.63
CA ALA A 69 0.16 -13.44 16.46
C ALA A 69 -0.91 -12.62 15.73
N LYS A 70 -2.12 -13.18 15.55
CA LYS A 70 -3.27 -12.48 14.97
C LYS A 70 -3.73 -11.31 15.83
N ALA A 71 -3.69 -11.45 17.15
CA ALA A 71 -4.03 -10.40 18.11
C ALA A 71 -2.91 -9.34 18.26
N GLY A 72 -1.72 -9.54 17.66
CA GLY A 72 -0.57 -8.64 17.78
C GLY A 72 0.13 -8.70 19.14
N SER A 73 -0.07 -9.78 19.92
CA SER A 73 0.43 -9.97 21.29
C SER A 73 1.41 -11.15 21.46
N HIS A 74 1.95 -11.67 20.35
CA HIS A 74 2.95 -12.76 20.40
C HIS A 74 4.30 -12.19 20.84
N PRO A 75 4.97 -12.75 21.89
CA PRO A 75 6.21 -12.21 22.42
C PRO A 75 7.35 -12.20 21.40
N ASP A 76 7.42 -13.22 20.52
CA ASP A 76 8.47 -13.37 19.53
C ASP A 76 8.13 -12.67 18.18
N ILE A 77 7.09 -11.83 18.11
CA ILE A 77 6.80 -10.99 16.94
C ILE A 77 6.85 -9.53 17.36
N ARG A 78 7.78 -8.78 16.80
CA ARG A 78 7.90 -7.34 17.03
C ARG A 78 7.66 -6.55 15.76
N VAL A 79 6.72 -5.62 15.82
CA VAL A 79 6.47 -4.65 14.74
C VAL A 79 7.09 -3.34 15.17
N VAL A 80 8.08 -2.88 14.42
CA VAL A 80 8.83 -1.66 14.68
C VAL A 80 8.47 -0.64 13.62
N GLU A 81 7.83 0.43 14.07
CA GLU A 81 7.41 1.55 13.25
C GLU A 81 8.06 2.83 13.77
N GLY A 82 8.51 3.67 12.87
CA GLY A 82 9.04 4.97 13.23
C GLY A 82 7.95 5.95 13.64
N SER A 83 8.35 7.04 14.26
CA SER A 83 7.49 8.13 14.70
C SER A 83 7.45 9.28 13.69
N GLY A 84 6.52 10.23 13.90
CA GLY A 84 6.36 11.42 13.07
C GLY A 84 5.66 11.17 11.74
N VAL A 85 5.59 12.20 10.91
CA VAL A 85 4.87 12.20 9.62
C VAL A 85 5.46 11.18 8.64
N THR A 86 6.78 11.06 8.58
CA THR A 86 7.47 10.12 7.68
C THR A 86 7.47 8.68 8.18
N ARG A 87 7.09 8.43 9.44
CA ARG A 87 7.15 7.11 10.10
C ARG A 87 8.48 6.38 9.86
N SER A 88 9.56 7.14 9.76
CA SER A 88 10.91 6.62 9.47
C SER A 88 11.53 6.03 10.73
N LEU A 89 12.20 4.89 10.59
CA LEU A 89 12.89 4.25 11.71
C LEU A 89 14.03 5.13 12.21
N SER A 90 14.10 5.31 13.52
CA SER A 90 15.23 6.00 14.17
C SER A 90 16.42 5.04 14.39
N VAL A 91 17.59 5.61 14.60
CA VAL A 91 18.79 4.84 14.96
C VAL A 91 18.60 4.12 16.29
N GLU A 92 17.88 4.75 17.23
CA GLU A 92 17.55 4.21 18.55
C GLU A 92 16.66 2.96 18.42
N ALA A 93 15.59 3.04 17.63
CA ALA A 93 14.72 1.89 17.37
C ALA A 93 15.49 0.69 16.78
N VAL A 94 16.42 0.95 15.86
CA VAL A 94 17.27 -0.10 15.27
C VAL A 94 18.23 -0.69 16.31
N LYS A 95 18.79 0.13 17.22
CA LYS A 95 19.63 -0.37 18.34
C LYS A 95 18.85 -1.27 19.27
N GLU A 96 17.61 -0.90 19.63
CA GLU A 96 16.74 -1.71 20.48
C GLU A 96 16.44 -3.06 19.82
N VAL A 97 16.07 -3.06 18.53
CA VAL A 97 15.87 -4.29 17.75
C VAL A 97 17.14 -5.15 17.75
N THR A 98 18.31 -4.54 17.52
CA THR A 98 19.59 -5.26 17.51
C THR A 98 19.87 -5.91 18.87
N ALA A 99 19.72 -5.18 19.96
CA ALA A 99 19.96 -5.72 21.30
C ALA A 99 19.00 -6.86 21.65
N ASP A 100 17.74 -6.76 21.20
CA ASP A 100 16.73 -7.76 21.46
C ASP A 100 16.90 -9.02 20.60
N ALA A 101 17.31 -8.86 19.36
CA ALA A 101 17.43 -9.96 18.40
C ALA A 101 18.46 -11.02 18.79
N TYR A 102 19.44 -10.69 19.65
CA TYR A 102 20.40 -11.64 20.19
C TYR A 102 19.88 -12.43 21.42
N ARG A 103 18.65 -12.13 21.87
CA ARG A 103 17.99 -12.94 22.93
C ARG A 103 17.35 -14.16 22.30
N ALA A 104 17.31 -15.24 23.05
CA ALA A 104 16.56 -16.43 22.64
C ALA A 104 15.06 -16.11 22.57
N PRO A 105 14.32 -16.67 21.58
CA PRO A 105 12.87 -16.58 21.54
C PRO A 105 12.24 -17.11 22.84
N GLU A 106 11.09 -16.55 23.21
CA GLU A 106 10.39 -16.94 24.45
C GLU A 106 9.53 -18.20 24.23
N GLU A 107 8.88 -18.32 23.09
CA GLU A 107 7.92 -19.41 22.85
C GLU A 107 8.08 -20.09 21.48
N ALA A 108 8.54 -19.38 20.47
CA ALA A 108 8.71 -19.90 19.11
C ALA A 108 10.15 -20.36 18.86
N GLU A 109 10.40 -20.95 17.70
CA GLU A 109 11.76 -21.30 17.26
C GLU A 109 12.53 -20.10 16.73
N VAL A 110 11.80 -19.02 16.35
CA VAL A 110 12.35 -17.82 15.75
C VAL A 110 11.70 -16.55 16.33
N SER A 111 12.49 -15.50 16.43
CA SER A 111 11.99 -14.13 16.69
C SER A 111 11.84 -13.40 15.38
N VAL A 112 10.66 -12.82 15.12
CA VAL A 112 10.33 -12.15 13.87
C VAL A 112 10.22 -10.65 14.09
N TYR A 113 11.00 -9.88 13.35
CA TYR A 113 11.05 -8.42 13.40
C TYR A 113 10.48 -7.84 12.11
N ILE A 114 9.30 -7.22 12.18
CA ILE A 114 8.69 -6.50 11.05
C ILE A 114 9.11 -5.04 11.15
N LEU A 115 10.00 -4.61 10.26
CA LEU A 115 10.58 -3.26 10.24
C LEU A 115 9.87 -2.42 9.17
N LEU A 116 9.04 -1.46 9.61
CA LEU A 116 8.33 -0.56 8.72
C LEU A 116 9.23 0.63 8.41
N MET A 117 9.83 0.65 7.20
CA MET A 117 10.88 1.60 6.82
C MET A 117 10.38 3.04 6.64
N GLY A 118 9.05 3.26 6.64
CA GLY A 118 8.47 4.57 6.42
C GLY A 118 8.70 5.10 5.00
N THR A 119 8.49 6.40 4.80
CA THR A 119 8.70 7.03 3.49
C THR A 119 10.17 7.35 3.21
N ARG A 120 10.97 7.59 4.27
CA ARG A 120 12.39 7.95 4.15
C ARG A 120 13.17 7.58 5.41
N THR A 121 13.56 6.31 5.55
CA THR A 121 14.48 5.92 6.64
C THR A 121 15.89 6.44 6.35
N LEU A 122 16.44 7.19 7.30
CA LEU A 122 17.73 7.85 7.15
C LEU A 122 18.89 6.84 7.06
N GLU A 123 19.95 7.18 6.31
CA GLU A 123 21.13 6.34 6.13
C GLU A 123 21.79 5.86 7.44
N PRO A 124 21.91 6.67 8.52
CA PRO A 124 22.48 6.18 9.77
C PRO A 124 21.70 5.01 10.39
N ALA A 125 20.36 5.00 10.29
CA ALA A 125 19.52 3.88 10.74
C ALA A 125 19.68 2.66 9.83
N GLN A 126 19.73 2.87 8.51
CA GLN A 126 19.96 1.80 7.54
C GLN A 126 21.35 1.16 7.73
N ASN A 127 22.39 1.95 7.95
CA ASN A 127 23.74 1.45 8.22
C ASN A 127 23.85 0.62 9.50
N LYS A 128 23.02 0.92 10.51
CA LYS A 128 22.92 0.06 11.72
C LYS A 128 22.27 -1.29 11.43
N LEU A 129 21.29 -1.35 10.52
CA LEU A 129 20.66 -2.60 10.10
C LEU A 129 21.63 -3.53 9.34
N LEU A 130 22.64 -2.98 8.65
CA LEU A 130 23.59 -3.78 7.88
C LEU A 130 24.25 -4.86 8.73
N LYS A 131 24.72 -4.54 9.95
CA LYS A 131 25.35 -5.53 10.84
C LYS A 131 24.40 -6.67 11.18
N LEU A 132 23.13 -6.35 11.42
CA LEU A 132 22.09 -7.32 11.78
C LEU A 132 21.74 -8.24 10.59
N ILE A 133 21.83 -7.70 9.37
CA ILE A 133 21.55 -8.45 8.15
C ILE A 133 22.76 -9.30 7.72
N GLU A 134 23.98 -8.82 7.94
CA GLU A 134 25.22 -9.51 7.59
C GLU A 134 25.56 -10.65 8.56
N GLU A 135 25.36 -10.41 9.85
CA GLU A 135 25.63 -11.36 10.94
C GLU A 135 24.33 -11.60 11.75
N PRO A 136 23.33 -12.26 11.15
CA PRO A 136 22.03 -12.40 11.79
C PRO A 136 22.15 -13.34 13.00
N PRO A 137 21.44 -13.01 14.10
CA PRO A 137 21.26 -13.95 15.20
C PRO A 137 20.63 -15.26 14.71
N PRO A 138 20.98 -16.41 15.28
CA PRO A 138 20.58 -17.73 14.76
C PRO A 138 19.05 -17.94 14.73
N HIS A 139 18.30 -17.18 15.52
CA HIS A 139 16.84 -17.28 15.61
C HIS A 139 16.12 -16.04 15.03
N GLY A 140 16.87 -15.09 14.46
CA GLY A 140 16.30 -13.81 13.99
C GLY A 140 15.80 -13.90 12.55
N VAL A 141 14.56 -13.46 12.31
CA VAL A 141 14.00 -13.24 10.97
C VAL A 141 13.57 -11.78 10.84
N PHE A 142 14.09 -11.09 9.82
CA PHE A 142 13.86 -9.66 9.60
C PHE A 142 13.03 -9.43 8.34
N ILE A 143 11.86 -8.82 8.49
CA ILE A 143 10.95 -8.50 7.39
C ILE A 143 10.93 -6.98 7.23
N LEU A 144 11.68 -6.46 6.26
CA LEU A 144 11.67 -5.05 5.91
C LEU A 144 10.46 -4.75 5.02
N VAL A 145 9.74 -3.67 5.31
CA VAL A 145 8.56 -3.26 4.55
C VAL A 145 8.73 -1.81 4.09
N CYS A 146 8.71 -1.58 2.78
CA CYS A 146 8.82 -0.24 2.20
C CYS A 146 7.91 -0.07 0.96
N ALA A 147 7.82 1.13 0.41
CA ALA A 147 7.08 1.36 -0.84
C ALA A 147 7.89 0.92 -2.07
N SER A 148 9.19 1.19 -2.09
CA SER A 148 10.11 0.83 -3.18
C SER A 148 11.47 0.40 -2.63
N ALA A 149 12.11 -0.54 -3.32
CA ALA A 149 13.45 -1.02 -2.96
C ALA A 149 14.51 0.10 -3.08
N GLU A 150 14.30 1.09 -3.95
CA GLU A 150 15.20 2.23 -4.13
C GLU A 150 15.32 3.11 -2.88
N GLN A 151 14.37 3.03 -1.96
CA GLN A 151 14.43 3.73 -0.67
C GLN A 151 15.52 3.18 0.27
N LEU A 152 16.03 1.99 -0.03
CA LEU A 152 17.07 1.33 0.74
C LEU A 152 18.45 1.47 0.08
N LEU A 153 19.47 1.54 0.92
CA LEU A 153 20.84 1.53 0.47
C LEU A 153 21.16 0.30 -0.40
N PRO A 154 21.95 0.45 -1.46
CA PRO A 154 22.38 -0.69 -2.29
C PRO A 154 23.00 -1.84 -1.49
N THR A 155 23.70 -1.51 -0.41
CA THR A 155 24.30 -2.47 0.52
C THR A 155 23.29 -3.33 1.26
N ILE A 156 22.12 -2.79 1.62
CA ILE A 156 21.00 -3.59 2.18
C ILE A 156 20.37 -4.42 1.08
N ARG A 157 20.07 -3.81 -0.07
CA ARG A 157 19.40 -4.50 -1.19
C ARG A 157 20.14 -5.74 -1.67
N SER A 158 21.47 -5.72 -1.66
CA SER A 158 22.28 -6.87 -2.07
C SER A 158 22.25 -8.05 -1.09
N ARG A 159 21.74 -7.86 0.13
CA ARG A 159 21.74 -8.85 1.23
C ARG A 159 20.36 -9.33 1.66
N VAL A 160 19.31 -8.73 1.15
CA VAL A 160 17.92 -9.11 1.43
C VAL A 160 17.28 -9.76 0.23
N GLN A 161 16.43 -10.75 0.45
CA GLN A 161 15.61 -11.29 -0.61
C GLN A 161 14.39 -10.38 -0.81
N ALA A 162 14.31 -9.72 -1.96
CA ALA A 162 13.24 -8.78 -2.26
C ALA A 162 12.05 -9.47 -2.93
N PHE A 163 10.85 -9.12 -2.48
CA PHE A 163 9.57 -9.52 -3.06
C PHE A 163 8.73 -8.28 -3.31
N VAL A 164 8.24 -8.13 -4.53
CA VAL A 164 7.32 -7.06 -4.90
C VAL A 164 5.90 -7.60 -4.76
N LEU A 165 5.09 -6.91 -3.95
CA LEU A 165 3.67 -7.21 -3.80
C LEU A 165 2.87 -6.27 -4.70
N GLU A 166 2.01 -6.88 -5.51
CA GLU A 166 1.12 -6.20 -6.43
C GLU A 166 -0.32 -6.27 -5.91
N PRO A 167 -1.17 -5.30 -6.25
CA PRO A 167 -2.59 -5.43 -6.04
C PRO A 167 -3.14 -6.71 -6.69
N PRO A 168 -4.16 -7.37 -6.12
CA PRO A 168 -4.85 -8.46 -6.80
C PRO A 168 -5.56 -7.97 -8.06
N SER A 169 -6.08 -8.89 -8.87
CA SER A 169 -6.89 -8.53 -10.00
C SER A 169 -8.12 -7.70 -9.58
N GLN A 170 -8.60 -6.84 -10.47
CA GLN A 170 -9.78 -6.00 -10.17
C GLN A 170 -11.00 -6.84 -9.79
N GLU A 171 -11.20 -7.99 -10.42
CA GLU A 171 -12.31 -8.91 -10.09
C GLU A 171 -12.17 -9.53 -8.69
N GLU A 172 -10.97 -10.01 -8.32
CA GLU A 172 -10.70 -10.53 -6.97
C GLU A 172 -10.90 -9.45 -5.91
N ALA A 173 -10.40 -8.24 -6.16
CA ALA A 173 -10.54 -7.11 -5.25
C ALA A 173 -12.02 -6.69 -5.11
N ALA A 174 -12.77 -6.64 -6.21
CA ALA A 174 -14.19 -6.31 -6.20
C ALA A 174 -15.02 -7.34 -5.41
N ALA A 175 -14.78 -8.63 -5.66
CA ALA A 175 -15.48 -9.70 -4.94
C ALA A 175 -15.18 -9.66 -3.43
N TYR A 176 -13.90 -9.43 -3.06
CA TYR A 176 -13.49 -9.33 -1.67
C TYR A 176 -14.13 -8.13 -0.95
N ILE A 177 -14.12 -6.95 -1.55
CA ILE A 177 -14.68 -5.74 -0.96
C ILE A 177 -16.19 -5.82 -0.88
N ALA A 178 -16.87 -6.34 -1.92
CA ALA A 178 -18.32 -6.55 -1.91
C ALA A 178 -18.77 -7.40 -0.71
N ALA A 179 -18.09 -8.54 -0.50
CA ALA A 179 -18.39 -9.44 0.62
C ALA A 179 -18.03 -8.83 1.99
N ARG A 180 -16.94 -8.08 2.07
CA ARG A 180 -16.43 -7.52 3.34
C ARG A 180 -17.21 -6.30 3.82
N ARG A 181 -17.70 -5.46 2.90
CA ARG A 181 -18.36 -4.19 3.17
C ARG A 181 -19.85 -4.21 2.93
N ASP A 182 -20.38 -5.37 2.53
CA ASP A 182 -21.81 -5.57 2.20
C ASP A 182 -22.32 -4.52 1.20
N ILE A 183 -21.57 -4.31 0.12
CA ILE A 183 -21.93 -3.39 -0.97
C ILE A 183 -22.24 -4.18 -2.25
N PRO A 184 -23.08 -3.63 -3.16
CA PRO A 184 -23.33 -4.25 -4.46
C PRO A 184 -22.04 -4.51 -5.22
N LEU A 185 -21.93 -5.69 -5.85
CA LEU A 185 -20.75 -6.11 -6.61
C LEU A 185 -20.39 -5.11 -7.72
N GLU A 186 -21.40 -4.51 -8.35
CA GLU A 186 -21.22 -3.53 -9.40
C GLU A 186 -20.50 -2.27 -8.90
N ARG A 187 -20.89 -1.78 -7.72
CA ARG A 187 -20.19 -0.68 -7.07
C ARG A 187 -18.75 -1.05 -6.69
N ALA A 188 -18.55 -2.29 -6.21
CA ALA A 188 -17.22 -2.78 -5.88
C ALA A 188 -16.32 -2.90 -7.13
N ARG A 189 -16.86 -3.29 -8.30
CA ARG A 189 -16.15 -3.31 -9.59
C ARG A 189 -15.73 -1.90 -10.03
N GLN A 190 -16.61 -0.92 -9.90
CA GLN A 190 -16.29 0.47 -10.19
C GLN A 190 -15.13 0.97 -9.32
N LEU A 191 -15.18 0.69 -8.02
CA LEU A 191 -14.08 1.02 -7.09
C LEU A 191 -12.79 0.28 -7.43
N ALA A 192 -12.87 -1.01 -7.77
CA ALA A 192 -11.69 -1.78 -8.14
C ALA A 192 -11.05 -1.26 -9.42
N ALA A 193 -11.84 -0.84 -10.40
CA ALA A 193 -11.35 -0.20 -11.61
C ALA A 193 -10.66 1.14 -11.31
N LEU A 194 -11.27 1.97 -10.45
CA LEU A 194 -10.72 3.26 -10.00
C LEU A 194 -9.38 3.08 -9.28
N CYS A 195 -9.32 2.11 -8.36
CA CYS A 195 -8.17 1.87 -7.48
C CYS A 195 -7.15 0.87 -8.06
N GLY A 196 -7.34 0.38 -9.30
CA GLY A 196 -6.45 -0.62 -9.91
C GLY A 196 -6.39 -1.95 -9.16
N GLY A 197 -7.46 -2.34 -8.44
CA GLY A 197 -7.51 -3.52 -7.59
C GLY A 197 -6.83 -3.34 -6.22
N ASN A 198 -6.34 -2.15 -5.91
CA ASN A 198 -5.67 -1.86 -4.64
C ASN A 198 -6.69 -1.80 -3.49
N ILE A 199 -6.75 -2.88 -2.69
CA ILE A 199 -7.74 -3.05 -1.62
C ILE A 199 -7.65 -1.96 -0.56
N GLY A 200 -6.44 -1.52 -0.20
CA GLY A 200 -6.26 -0.45 0.78
C GLY A 200 -6.87 0.87 0.33
N ARG A 201 -6.64 1.24 -0.94
CA ARG A 201 -7.27 2.43 -1.54
C ARG A 201 -8.79 2.29 -1.62
N MET A 202 -9.30 1.10 -1.99
CA MET A 202 -10.75 0.84 -1.99
C MET A 202 -11.37 0.99 -0.60
N GLU A 203 -10.68 0.52 0.44
CA GLU A 203 -11.11 0.67 1.84
C GLU A 203 -11.11 2.14 2.29
N GLU A 204 -10.10 2.92 1.89
CA GLU A 204 -10.01 4.36 2.16
C GLU A 204 -11.14 5.14 1.49
N GLU A 205 -11.43 4.86 0.22
CA GLU A 205 -12.56 5.44 -0.51
C GLU A 205 -13.92 5.15 0.18
N LEU A 206 -14.12 3.92 0.64
CA LEU A 206 -15.36 3.53 1.31
C LEU A 206 -15.50 4.13 2.72
N SER A 207 -14.39 4.37 3.41
CA SER A 207 -14.42 4.94 4.76
C SER A 207 -14.62 6.46 4.78
N GLY A 208 -14.73 7.12 3.62
CA GLY A 208 -14.85 8.57 3.54
C GLY A 208 -13.57 9.30 3.96
N GLY A 209 -12.42 8.65 3.83
CA GLY A 209 -11.12 9.19 4.16
C GLY A 209 -10.69 10.37 3.26
N GLU A 210 -9.44 10.82 3.41
CA GLU A 210 -8.88 11.97 2.65
C GLU A 210 -8.98 11.75 1.13
N GLU A 211 -8.83 10.52 0.65
CA GLU A 211 -8.95 10.18 -0.78
C GLU A 211 -10.40 10.34 -1.30
N ALA A 212 -11.41 9.90 -0.54
CA ALA A 212 -12.82 10.11 -0.92
C ALA A 212 -13.19 11.60 -0.89
N ARG A 213 -12.65 12.35 0.08
CA ARG A 213 -12.77 13.80 0.13
C ARG A 213 -12.11 14.46 -1.07
N ALA A 214 -10.90 14.04 -1.44
CA ALA A 214 -10.18 14.52 -2.61
C ALA A 214 -10.95 14.22 -3.91
N PHE A 215 -11.53 13.02 -4.04
CA PHE A 215 -12.36 12.65 -5.18
C PHE A 215 -13.62 13.54 -5.28
N SER A 216 -14.32 13.75 -4.18
CA SER A 216 -15.50 14.64 -4.14
C SER A 216 -15.15 16.05 -4.59
N ILE A 217 -14.05 16.61 -4.09
CA ILE A 217 -13.56 17.95 -4.47
C ILE A 217 -13.17 17.97 -5.95
N ALA A 218 -12.40 16.98 -6.43
CA ALA A 218 -11.98 16.89 -7.83
C ALA A 218 -13.19 16.81 -8.78
N SER A 219 -14.20 16.02 -8.43
CA SER A 219 -15.43 15.90 -9.20
C SER A 219 -16.22 17.22 -9.22
N ALA A 220 -16.34 17.90 -8.08
CA ALA A 220 -16.99 19.19 -7.99
C ALA A 220 -16.22 20.27 -8.79
N MET A 221 -14.88 20.26 -8.76
CA MET A 221 -14.06 21.18 -9.56
C MET A 221 -14.22 20.92 -11.06
N ALA A 222 -14.19 19.65 -11.49
CA ALA A 222 -14.39 19.28 -12.89
C ALA A 222 -15.80 19.66 -13.38
N GLN A 223 -16.82 19.50 -12.54
CA GLN A 223 -18.18 19.94 -12.84
C GLN A 223 -18.27 21.47 -12.91
N GLY A 224 -17.63 22.20 -11.99
CA GLY A 224 -17.58 23.66 -12.00
C GLY A 224 -16.90 24.25 -13.25
N LEU A 225 -15.95 23.51 -13.84
CA LEU A 225 -15.34 23.90 -15.13
C LEU A 225 -16.29 23.74 -16.33
N LEU A 226 -17.34 22.94 -16.22
CA LEU A 226 -18.37 22.78 -17.26
C LEU A 226 -19.50 23.83 -17.15
N GLU A 227 -19.59 24.51 -16.01
CA GLU A 227 -20.59 25.57 -15.77
C GLU A 227 -20.10 26.90 -16.26
N PRO A 228 -21.01 27.82 -16.69
CA PRO A 228 -20.62 29.16 -17.04
C PRO A 228 -20.25 29.99 -15.80
N GLY A 229 -19.01 30.50 -15.78
CA GLY A 229 -18.49 31.32 -14.69
C GLY A 229 -17.52 30.56 -13.78
N GLU A 230 -16.84 31.31 -12.90
CA GLU A 230 -15.78 30.77 -12.04
C GLU A 230 -16.26 30.43 -10.63
N HIS A 231 -17.50 30.80 -10.28
CA HIS A 231 -18.01 30.71 -8.90
C HIS A 231 -18.04 29.31 -8.36
N SER A 232 -18.58 28.32 -9.10
CA SER A 232 -18.67 26.94 -8.70
C SER A 232 -17.29 26.29 -8.55
N LEU A 233 -16.35 26.62 -9.43
CA LEU A 233 -14.96 26.17 -9.35
C LEU A 233 -14.26 26.70 -8.10
N LEU A 234 -14.41 27.99 -7.81
CA LEU A 234 -13.80 28.65 -6.64
C LEU A 234 -14.35 28.06 -5.33
N LEU A 235 -15.67 27.83 -5.26
CA LEU A 235 -16.28 27.16 -4.11
C LEU A 235 -15.76 25.76 -3.89
N ALA A 236 -15.65 24.98 -4.96
CA ALA A 236 -15.12 23.62 -4.89
C ALA A 236 -13.63 23.61 -4.46
N ALA A 237 -12.85 24.60 -4.86
CA ALA A 237 -11.43 24.73 -4.52
C ALA A 237 -11.17 25.33 -3.12
N ALA A 238 -12.17 25.96 -2.48
CA ALA A 238 -12.00 26.62 -1.18
C ALA A 238 -11.39 25.73 -0.06
N PRO A 239 -11.73 24.43 0.07
CA PRO A 239 -11.14 23.56 1.07
C PRO A 239 -9.63 23.34 0.91
N LEU A 240 -9.07 23.59 -0.29
CA LEU A 240 -7.67 23.32 -0.64
C LEU A 240 -6.69 24.39 -0.16
N GLN A 241 -7.17 25.57 0.24
CA GLN A 241 -6.33 26.73 0.56
C GLN A 241 -5.35 26.49 1.73
N LYS A 242 -5.65 25.57 2.63
CA LYS A 242 -4.89 25.33 3.86
C LYS A 242 -4.31 23.91 3.98
N ASP A 243 -4.54 23.07 2.97
CA ASP A 243 -4.17 21.66 3.00
C ASP A 243 -3.45 21.27 1.71
N ARG A 244 -2.12 21.31 1.76
CA ARG A 244 -1.25 21.07 0.61
C ARG A 244 -1.27 19.60 0.18
N ASP A 245 -1.42 18.67 1.11
CA ASP A 245 -1.44 17.24 0.81
C ASP A 245 -2.77 16.85 0.17
N LEU A 246 -3.89 17.36 0.70
CA LEU A 246 -5.21 17.24 0.07
C LEU A 246 -5.21 17.86 -1.34
N PHE A 247 -4.56 19.01 -1.53
CA PHE A 247 -4.48 19.64 -2.86
C PHE A 247 -3.74 18.75 -3.87
N ARG A 248 -2.63 18.13 -3.48
CA ARG A 248 -1.91 17.19 -4.34
C ARG A 248 -2.78 16.01 -4.74
N GLU A 249 -3.50 15.40 -3.79
CA GLU A 249 -4.38 14.28 -4.06
C GLU A 249 -5.54 14.68 -4.99
N VAL A 250 -6.15 15.85 -4.78
CA VAL A 250 -7.18 16.40 -5.68
C VAL A 250 -6.66 16.57 -7.10
N LEU A 251 -5.42 17.04 -7.29
CA LEU A 251 -4.83 17.19 -8.62
C LEU A 251 -4.65 15.82 -9.32
N VAL A 252 -4.23 14.79 -8.59
CA VAL A 252 -4.12 13.41 -9.14
C VAL A 252 -5.48 12.93 -9.63
N ARG A 253 -6.53 13.11 -8.80
CA ARG A 253 -7.91 12.70 -9.14
C ARG A 253 -8.47 13.49 -10.31
N LEU A 254 -8.24 14.79 -10.33
CA LEU A 254 -8.67 15.66 -11.43
C LEU A 254 -8.02 15.28 -12.77
N GLY A 255 -6.73 14.91 -12.74
CA GLY A 255 -6.03 14.39 -13.90
C GLY A 255 -6.65 13.10 -14.45
N ALA A 256 -7.05 12.17 -13.57
CA ALA A 256 -7.75 10.95 -13.97
C ALA A 256 -9.11 11.26 -14.62
N VAL A 257 -9.89 12.18 -14.06
CA VAL A 257 -11.18 12.58 -14.60
C VAL A 257 -11.04 13.24 -15.99
N PHE A 258 -10.07 14.12 -16.18
CA PHE A 258 -9.84 14.74 -17.50
C PHE A 258 -9.35 13.75 -18.53
N ARG A 259 -8.48 12.81 -18.15
CA ARG A 259 -8.04 11.73 -19.03
C ARG A 259 -9.23 10.89 -19.52
N ASP A 260 -10.18 10.57 -18.64
CA ASP A 260 -11.37 9.79 -19.02
C ASP A 260 -12.21 10.52 -20.07
N GLY A 261 -12.37 11.84 -19.94
CA GLY A 261 -13.00 12.67 -20.96
C GLY A 261 -12.28 12.56 -22.33
N VAL A 262 -10.94 12.56 -22.34
CA VAL A 262 -10.14 12.37 -23.57
C VAL A 262 -10.36 10.97 -24.16
N VAL A 263 -10.33 9.93 -23.31
CA VAL A 263 -10.50 8.53 -23.73
C VAL A 263 -11.88 8.30 -24.34
N LEU A 264 -12.95 8.77 -23.70
CA LEU A 264 -14.31 8.67 -24.23
C LEU A 264 -14.46 9.44 -25.54
N ARG A 265 -13.89 10.63 -25.64
CA ARG A 265 -13.90 11.44 -26.87
C ARG A 265 -13.17 10.74 -28.03
N ALA A 266 -12.15 9.95 -27.74
CA ALA A 266 -11.39 9.16 -28.70
C ALA A 266 -12.06 7.81 -29.04
N GLY A 267 -13.25 7.50 -28.50
CA GLY A 267 -13.98 6.25 -28.75
C GLY A 267 -13.56 5.08 -27.83
N GLY A 268 -12.76 5.34 -26.79
CA GLY A 268 -12.45 4.36 -25.76
C GLY A 268 -13.59 4.22 -24.74
N THR A 269 -13.58 3.12 -23.98
CA THR A 269 -14.64 2.81 -22.98
C THR A 269 -14.13 2.76 -21.54
N ALA A 270 -12.81 2.82 -21.32
CA ALA A 270 -12.22 2.70 -19.99
C ALA A 270 -12.31 4.01 -19.22
N VAL A 271 -13.13 4.05 -18.17
CA VAL A 271 -13.27 5.17 -17.23
C VAL A 271 -12.53 4.79 -15.94
N LEU A 272 -11.47 5.53 -15.61
CA LEU A 272 -10.62 5.31 -14.43
C LEU A 272 -10.79 6.39 -13.36
N GLY A 273 -11.32 7.57 -13.70
CA GLY A 273 -11.59 8.67 -12.78
C GLY A 273 -12.83 8.47 -11.89
N GLY A 274 -13.54 7.35 -12.01
CA GLY A 274 -14.60 6.94 -11.10
C GLY A 274 -15.94 7.67 -11.27
N SER A 275 -16.10 8.55 -12.26
CA SER A 275 -17.35 9.26 -12.55
C SER A 275 -17.73 9.15 -14.04
N PRO A 276 -18.44 8.07 -14.45
CA PRO A 276 -18.87 7.88 -15.84
C PRO A 276 -19.67 9.06 -16.39
N GLU A 277 -20.60 9.61 -15.60
CA GLU A 277 -21.43 10.75 -16.02
C GLU A 277 -20.59 12.01 -16.28
N LEU A 278 -19.59 12.25 -15.44
CA LEU A 278 -18.72 13.41 -15.59
C LEU A 278 -17.76 13.23 -16.77
N ALA A 279 -17.24 12.02 -16.96
CA ALA A 279 -16.42 11.66 -18.09
C ALA A 279 -17.18 11.84 -19.43
N ASP A 280 -18.46 11.49 -19.46
CA ASP A 280 -19.33 11.65 -20.63
C ASP A 280 -19.54 13.14 -20.95
N LYS A 281 -19.84 13.96 -19.93
CA LYS A 281 -19.96 15.42 -20.09
C LYS A 281 -18.66 16.06 -20.59
N LEU A 282 -17.51 15.65 -20.04
CA LEU A 282 -16.19 16.10 -20.51
C LEU A 282 -15.90 15.63 -21.92
N GLY A 283 -16.25 14.38 -22.26
CA GLY A 283 -16.12 13.82 -23.62
C GLY A 283 -16.92 14.59 -24.68
N GLY A 284 -17.96 15.31 -24.27
CA GLY A 284 -18.71 16.25 -25.11
C GLY A 284 -17.93 17.52 -25.50
N LEU A 285 -16.87 17.87 -24.77
CA LEU A 285 -16.06 19.05 -25.06
C LEU A 285 -15.23 18.91 -26.36
N PRO A 286 -14.90 20.02 -27.04
CA PRO A 286 -13.97 20.01 -28.16
C PRO A 286 -12.61 19.44 -27.75
N MET A 287 -11.99 18.63 -28.61
CA MET A 287 -10.67 18.02 -28.34
C MET A 287 -9.59 19.05 -27.94
N LYS A 288 -9.64 20.26 -28.53
CA LYS A 288 -8.73 21.36 -28.17
C LYS A 288 -8.86 21.80 -26.70
N CYS A 289 -10.07 21.74 -26.14
CA CYS A 289 -10.29 22.05 -24.73
C CYS A 289 -9.74 20.93 -23.82
N LEU A 290 -10.05 19.68 -24.16
CA LEU A 290 -9.55 18.52 -23.43
C LEU A 290 -8.02 18.43 -23.45
N ALA A 291 -7.39 18.68 -24.60
CA ALA A 291 -5.94 18.71 -24.75
C ALA A 291 -5.25 19.79 -23.89
N ARG A 292 -5.98 20.85 -23.53
CA ARG A 292 -5.50 21.88 -22.60
C ARG A 292 -5.74 21.52 -21.13
N LEU A 293 -6.87 20.89 -20.83
CA LEU A 293 -7.25 20.52 -19.45
C LEU A 293 -6.44 19.35 -18.93
N ALA A 294 -6.19 18.33 -19.75
CA ALA A 294 -5.55 17.09 -19.32
C ALA A 294 -4.15 17.28 -18.69
N PRO A 295 -3.23 18.12 -19.19
CA PRO A 295 -1.91 18.31 -18.59
C PRO A 295 -1.92 19.22 -17.35
N LEU A 296 -2.93 20.10 -17.18
CA LEU A 296 -2.95 21.10 -16.11
C LEU A 296 -2.74 20.53 -14.70
N PRO A 297 -3.42 19.44 -14.27
CA PRO A 297 -3.22 18.90 -12.93
C PRO A 297 -1.78 18.49 -12.66
N GLU A 298 -1.09 17.91 -13.64
CA GLU A 298 0.30 17.50 -13.52
C GLU A 298 1.24 18.72 -13.47
N GLU A 299 1.01 19.73 -14.29
CA GLU A 299 1.78 20.99 -14.27
C GLU A 299 1.67 21.71 -12.92
N PHE A 300 0.46 21.73 -12.32
CA PHE A 300 0.26 22.30 -11.00
C PHE A 300 0.93 21.45 -9.90
N ARG A 301 0.87 20.13 -10.03
CA ARG A 301 1.53 19.22 -9.09
C ARG A 301 3.04 19.46 -9.05
N GLN A 302 3.68 19.58 -10.20
CA GLN A 302 5.12 19.88 -10.30
C GLN A 302 5.50 21.23 -9.69
N LYS A 303 4.62 22.22 -9.71
CA LYS A 303 4.85 23.52 -9.04
C LYS A 303 4.68 23.48 -7.53
N LEU A 304 4.09 22.41 -6.99
CA LEU A 304 3.90 22.20 -5.55
C LEU A 304 5.06 21.41 -4.91
N GLU A 305 5.89 20.77 -5.71
CA GLU A 305 7.15 20.10 -5.28
C GLU A 305 8.25 21.14 -5.04
#